data_dd82df07d03be826c1f268afd7584b13
#
_entry.id   dd82df07d03be826c1f268afd7584b13
#
_cell.length_a   1.000
_cell.length_b   1.000
_cell.length_c   1.000
_cell.angle_alpha   90.00
_cell.angle_beta   90.00
_cell.angle_gamma   90.00
#
_symmetry.space_group_name_H-M   'P 1'
#
loop_
_entity.id
_entity.type
_entity.pdbx_description
1 polymer ?
#
loop_
_entity_poly.entity_id
_entity_poly.type
_entity_poly.pdbx_seq_one_letter_code
_entity_poly.pdbx_strand_id
1 'polypeptide(L)'
;SINEDLGFIRMQSSLQNEIIAAHFQIVDRSSGQLIIQIGQGISDDNSSLILKMIKAQSSHPNHPAWDLMFKNVYSMGSTNIDAQSLEVQIIDNFSTPVSDRSDNGTTFLNLFGLDNFNQSGAQSPDEVIDFNNPNIVNLVAGEIHLPALLPFVSSNVLNGGNESSELSEFLQQGKMYTTSNRTE
;
A
#
# COMPACT_ATOMS: atom_id res chain seq x y z
N SER A 1 12.67 6.19 8.19
CA SER A 1 12.50 5.60 9.54
C SER A 1 12.29 4.09 9.43
N ILE A 2 12.62 3.39 10.48
CA ILE A 2 12.41 1.94 10.63
C ILE A 2 11.40 1.76 11.76
N ASN A 3 10.43 0.89 11.57
CA ASN A 3 9.56 0.40 12.63
C ASN A 3 9.98 -1.04 12.95
N GLU A 4 10.66 -1.21 14.07
CA GLU A 4 11.23 -2.50 14.49
C GLU A 4 10.15 -3.48 14.97
N ASP A 5 9.07 -2.98 15.56
CA ASP A 5 7.98 -3.81 16.09
C ASP A 5 7.16 -4.45 14.96
N LEU A 6 6.94 -3.72 13.88
CA LEU A 6 6.14 -4.18 12.74
C LEU A 6 7.01 -4.63 11.55
N GLY A 7 8.33 -4.45 11.63
CA GLY A 7 9.28 -4.93 10.63
C GLY A 7 9.17 -4.23 9.28
N PHE A 8 8.91 -2.92 9.23
CA PHE A 8 8.88 -2.18 7.99
C PHE A 8 9.81 -0.97 7.97
N ILE A 9 10.20 -0.57 6.77
CA ILE A 9 11.03 0.61 6.51
C ILE A 9 10.21 1.63 5.72
N ARG A 10 10.12 2.88 6.24
CA ARG A 10 9.55 4.02 5.52
C ARG A 10 10.66 4.92 5.05
N MET A 11 10.73 5.17 3.75
CA MET A 11 11.64 6.12 3.14
C MET A 11 11.05 7.52 3.21
N GLN A 12 11.89 8.54 3.37
CA GLN A 12 11.46 9.95 3.45
C GLN A 12 11.32 10.58 2.07
N SER A 13 11.92 9.98 1.06
CA SER A 13 11.88 10.44 -0.32
C SER A 13 11.46 9.31 -1.25
N SER A 14 10.82 9.67 -2.34
CA SER A 14 10.51 8.72 -3.41
C SER A 14 11.81 8.14 -3.98
N LEU A 15 11.87 6.83 -4.07
CA LEU A 15 12.99 6.08 -4.63
C LEU A 15 12.61 5.58 -6.02
N GLN A 16 13.18 6.16 -7.05
CA GLN A 16 12.88 5.76 -8.43
C GLN A 16 13.80 4.62 -8.90
N ASN A 17 15.10 4.87 -8.95
CA ASN A 17 16.09 3.95 -9.53
C ASN A 17 17.05 3.34 -8.49
N GLU A 18 16.87 3.65 -7.22
CA GLU A 18 17.73 3.13 -6.16
C GLU A 18 17.36 1.70 -5.80
N ILE A 19 18.40 0.92 -5.51
CA ILE A 19 18.28 -0.41 -4.92
C ILE A 19 18.38 -0.27 -3.40
N ILE A 20 17.48 -0.91 -2.66
CA ILE A 20 17.59 -1.01 -1.21
C ILE A 20 17.88 -2.44 -0.83
N ALA A 21 18.86 -2.61 0.03
CA ALA A 21 19.17 -3.88 0.64
C ALA A 21 19.45 -3.68 2.13
N ALA A 22 19.13 -4.67 2.94
CA ALA A 22 19.29 -4.61 4.38
C ALA A 22 19.82 -5.95 4.91
N HIS A 23 20.48 -5.88 6.06
CA HIS A 23 20.60 -7.02 6.93
C HIS A 23 19.85 -6.73 8.22
N PHE A 24 19.27 -7.73 8.85
CA PHE A 24 18.55 -7.58 10.11
C PHE A 24 18.50 -8.90 10.88
N GLN A 25 18.22 -8.77 12.16
CA GLN A 25 18.03 -9.88 13.08
C GLN A 25 16.65 -9.76 13.73
N ILE A 26 15.99 -10.89 13.89
CA ILE A 26 14.78 -11.00 14.70
C ILE A 26 15.19 -11.73 15.98
N VAL A 27 14.94 -11.08 17.10
CA VAL A 27 15.25 -11.61 18.43
C VAL A 27 13.98 -11.74 19.26
N ASP A 28 13.93 -12.76 20.10
CA ASP A 28 12.88 -12.85 21.10
C ASP A 28 13.03 -11.70 22.10
N ARG A 29 11.97 -10.90 22.27
CA ARG A 29 12.01 -9.69 23.11
C ARG A 29 12.23 -9.99 24.60
N SER A 30 11.80 -11.16 25.05
CA SER A 30 11.87 -11.55 26.46
C SER A 30 13.22 -12.17 26.84
N SER A 31 13.78 -12.98 25.97
CA SER A 31 15.02 -13.73 26.20
C SER A 31 16.25 -13.13 25.51
N GLY A 32 16.06 -12.23 24.54
CA GLY A 32 17.13 -11.74 23.67
C GLY A 32 17.69 -12.79 22.72
N GLN A 33 17.08 -13.98 22.65
CA GLN A 33 17.55 -15.07 21.79
C GLN A 33 17.33 -14.71 20.31
N LEU A 34 18.36 -14.94 19.51
CA LEU A 34 18.28 -14.81 18.04
C LEU A 34 17.34 -15.88 17.47
N ILE A 35 16.30 -15.44 16.77
CA ILE A 35 15.34 -16.31 16.07
C ILE A 35 15.76 -16.48 14.62
N ILE A 36 15.99 -15.36 13.91
CA ILE A 36 16.36 -15.36 12.49
C ILE A 36 17.38 -14.26 12.25
N GLN A 37 18.37 -14.57 11.42
CA GLN A 37 19.29 -13.59 10.85
C GLN A 37 19.16 -13.58 9.33
N ILE A 38 18.96 -12.42 8.76
CA ILE A 38 18.90 -12.18 7.32
C ILE A 38 20.08 -11.32 6.92
N GLY A 39 20.97 -11.89 6.10
CA GLY A 39 22.21 -11.23 5.73
C GLY A 39 23.27 -11.25 6.83
N GLN A 40 24.33 -10.48 6.61
CA GLN A 40 25.45 -10.34 7.53
C GLN A 40 25.99 -8.91 7.46
N GLY A 41 26.07 -8.23 8.60
CA GLY A 41 26.71 -6.94 8.75
C GLY A 41 28.25 -7.04 8.66
N ILE A 42 28.91 -5.90 8.61
CA ILE A 42 30.36 -5.82 8.71
C ILE A 42 30.73 -6.16 10.17
N SER A 43 31.50 -7.20 10.37
CA SER A 43 32.20 -7.45 11.62
C SER A 43 33.68 -7.07 11.48
N ASP A 44 34.34 -6.78 12.60
CA ASP A 44 35.66 -6.11 12.66
C ASP A 44 36.82 -6.79 11.90
N ASP A 45 36.65 -8.00 11.39
CA ASP A 45 37.71 -8.78 10.73
C ASP A 45 37.33 -9.20 9.30
N ASN A 46 37.47 -8.34 8.30
CA ASN A 46 37.44 -8.70 6.87
C ASN A 46 36.24 -9.54 6.40
N SER A 47 35.13 -9.54 7.12
CA SER A 47 33.93 -10.25 6.72
C SER A 47 33.21 -9.52 5.59
N SER A 48 32.74 -10.28 4.61
CA SER A 48 31.93 -9.72 3.52
C SER A 48 30.58 -9.25 4.05
N LEU A 49 30.15 -8.05 3.64
CA LEU A 49 28.80 -7.55 3.86
C LEU A 49 27.83 -8.36 2.98
N ILE A 50 26.87 -9.03 3.58
CA ILE A 50 25.82 -9.78 2.89
C ILE A 50 24.48 -9.10 3.18
N LEU A 51 23.84 -8.57 2.15
CA LEU A 51 22.57 -7.87 2.26
C LEU A 51 21.46 -8.60 1.51
N LYS A 52 20.27 -8.57 2.07
CA LYS A 52 19.03 -8.98 1.39
C LYS A 52 18.46 -7.79 0.63
N MET A 53 18.30 -7.93 -0.67
CA MET A 53 17.60 -6.91 -1.46
C MET A 53 16.13 -6.85 -1.04
N ILE A 54 15.65 -5.65 -0.70
CA ILE A 54 14.25 -5.38 -0.33
C ILE A 54 13.54 -4.51 -1.35
N LYS A 55 14.27 -3.75 -2.17
CA LYS A 55 13.74 -3.04 -3.34
C LYS A 55 14.71 -3.19 -4.50
N ALA A 56 14.21 -3.63 -5.63
CA ALA A 56 14.95 -3.64 -6.89
C ALA A 56 14.94 -2.26 -7.55
N GLN A 57 15.86 -2.03 -8.48
CA GLN A 57 15.89 -0.82 -9.30
C GLN A 57 14.57 -0.65 -10.08
N SER A 58 14.10 -1.73 -10.69
CA SER A 58 12.79 -1.79 -11.32
C SER A 58 11.92 -2.80 -10.58
N SER A 59 10.85 -2.32 -9.95
CA SER A 59 9.92 -3.17 -9.22
C SER A 59 8.83 -3.67 -10.19
N HIS A 60 8.69 -4.98 -10.30
CA HIS A 60 7.62 -5.60 -11.09
C HIS A 60 7.19 -6.94 -10.48
N PRO A 61 5.98 -7.45 -10.78
CA PRO A 61 5.41 -8.63 -10.12
C PRO A 61 6.25 -9.90 -10.20
N ASN A 62 7.12 -10.05 -11.19
CA ASN A 62 8.00 -11.22 -11.31
C ASN A 62 9.27 -11.11 -10.46
N HIS A 63 9.54 -9.97 -9.84
CA HIS A 63 10.73 -9.81 -9.02
C HIS A 63 10.45 -10.24 -7.58
N PRO A 64 11.31 -11.06 -6.94
CA PRO A 64 11.08 -11.54 -5.56
C PRO A 64 10.87 -10.42 -4.51
N ALA A 65 11.47 -9.24 -4.71
CA ALA A 65 11.29 -8.11 -3.82
C ALA A 65 9.90 -7.44 -3.94
N TRP A 66 9.11 -7.79 -4.96
CA TRP A 66 7.76 -7.26 -5.14
C TRP A 66 6.83 -7.57 -3.97
N ASP A 67 6.95 -8.77 -3.39
CA ASP A 67 6.12 -9.20 -2.27
C ASP A 67 6.45 -8.49 -0.96
N LEU A 68 7.62 -7.83 -0.89
CA LEU A 68 8.05 -7.08 0.28
C LEU A 68 7.49 -5.64 0.32
N MET A 69 6.88 -5.18 -0.76
CA MET A 69 6.27 -3.85 -0.81
C MET A 69 4.85 -3.87 -0.23
N PHE A 70 4.49 -2.82 0.50
CA PHE A 70 3.09 -2.54 0.78
C PHE A 70 2.37 -2.22 -0.55
N LYS A 71 1.22 -2.86 -0.76
CA LYS A 71 0.40 -2.69 -1.96
C LYS A 71 -0.85 -1.86 -1.69
N ASN A 72 -1.04 -1.47 -0.45
CA ASN A 72 -2.17 -0.69 0.04
C ASN A 72 -1.77 0.69 0.60
N VAL A 73 -0.51 1.08 0.50
CA VAL A 73 0.00 2.38 0.95
C VAL A 73 0.55 3.14 -0.25
N TYR A 74 -0.01 4.32 -0.50
CA TYR A 74 0.32 5.16 -1.64
C TYR A 74 0.76 6.53 -1.18
N SER A 75 1.89 7.01 -1.73
CA SER A 75 2.36 8.37 -1.47
C SER A 75 1.57 9.38 -2.30
N MET A 76 1.18 10.47 -1.69
CA MET A 76 0.58 11.63 -2.37
C MET A 76 1.64 12.58 -2.99
N GLY A 77 2.92 12.20 -2.93
CA GLY A 77 4.03 12.97 -3.53
C GLY A 77 4.47 14.19 -2.71
N SER A 78 3.81 14.50 -1.60
CA SER A 78 4.13 15.62 -0.71
C SER A 78 3.90 15.20 0.74
N THR A 79 4.44 15.96 1.69
CA THR A 79 4.25 15.79 3.14
C THR A 79 3.63 17.03 3.75
N ASN A 80 3.07 16.92 4.96
CA ASN A 80 2.38 18.02 5.66
C ASN A 80 1.29 18.66 4.78
N ILE A 81 0.43 17.83 4.23
CA ILE A 81 -0.63 18.23 3.30
C ILE A 81 -1.75 18.93 4.09
N ASP A 82 -2.23 20.04 3.54
CA ASP A 82 -3.42 20.69 4.07
C ASP A 82 -4.67 19.89 3.69
N ALA A 83 -5.43 19.46 4.70
CA ALA A 83 -6.65 18.68 4.52
C ALA A 83 -7.69 19.40 3.63
N GLN A 84 -7.76 20.74 3.70
CA GLN A 84 -8.72 21.53 2.93
C GLN A 84 -8.38 21.61 1.45
N SER A 85 -7.12 21.33 1.09
CA SER A 85 -6.66 21.31 -0.29
C SER A 85 -6.63 19.90 -0.89
N LEU A 86 -6.99 18.88 -0.10
CA LEU A 86 -6.92 17.50 -0.54
C LEU A 86 -8.19 17.11 -1.28
N GLU A 87 -8.04 16.81 -2.56
CA GLU A 87 -9.06 16.19 -3.39
C GLU A 87 -8.53 14.86 -3.92
N VAL A 88 -9.26 13.78 -3.70
CA VAL A 88 -8.90 12.44 -4.12
C VAL A 88 -10.07 11.80 -4.85
N GLN A 89 -9.78 11.20 -5.99
CA GLN A 89 -10.74 10.40 -6.75
C GLN A 89 -10.10 9.10 -7.18
N ILE A 90 -10.88 8.04 -7.23
CA ILE A 90 -10.53 6.80 -7.91
C ILE A 90 -11.39 6.76 -9.18
N ILE A 91 -10.74 6.66 -10.33
CA ILE A 91 -11.43 6.67 -11.62
C ILE A 91 -11.14 5.38 -12.40
N ASP A 92 -12.14 4.92 -13.12
CA ASP A 92 -11.99 3.87 -14.12
C ASP A 92 -11.73 4.49 -15.49
N ASN A 93 -10.50 4.36 -15.96
CA ASN A 93 -10.08 4.83 -17.28
C ASN A 93 -10.43 3.88 -18.42
N PHE A 94 -10.93 2.68 -18.12
CA PHE A 94 -11.34 1.71 -19.15
C PHE A 94 -12.78 1.92 -19.58
N SER A 95 -13.57 2.63 -18.78
CA SER A 95 -14.95 2.98 -19.10
C SER A 95 -15.02 4.15 -20.10
N THR A 96 -16.04 4.13 -20.96
CA THR A 96 -16.33 5.25 -21.86
C THR A 96 -17.79 5.65 -21.68
N PRO A 97 -18.06 6.80 -21.04
CA PRO A 97 -17.11 7.80 -20.52
C PRO A 97 -16.35 7.30 -19.28
N VAL A 98 -15.19 7.89 -19.01
CA VAL A 98 -14.40 7.69 -17.77
C VAL A 98 -15.31 7.99 -16.57
N SER A 99 -15.30 7.12 -15.58
CA SER A 99 -16.19 7.21 -14.41
C SER A 99 -15.41 7.08 -13.09
N ASP A 100 -15.87 7.78 -12.07
CA ASP A 100 -15.47 7.62 -10.68
C ASP A 100 -16.48 6.77 -9.88
N ARG A 101 -17.48 6.22 -10.57
CA ARG A 101 -18.60 5.46 -10.00
C ARG A 101 -18.78 4.14 -10.70
N SER A 102 -19.26 3.19 -9.93
CA SER A 102 -19.78 1.92 -10.41
C SER A 102 -21.10 2.08 -11.17
N ASP A 103 -21.55 1.01 -11.80
CA ASP A 103 -22.84 0.95 -12.50
C ASP A 103 -24.04 1.28 -11.61
N ASN A 104 -23.93 1.02 -10.29
CA ASN A 104 -24.96 1.35 -9.31
C ASN A 104 -24.87 2.79 -8.77
N GLY A 105 -23.92 3.56 -9.24
CA GLY A 105 -23.74 4.96 -8.87
C GLY A 105 -22.95 5.21 -7.60
N THR A 106 -22.43 4.15 -6.94
CA THR A 106 -21.56 4.26 -5.77
C THR A 106 -20.16 4.71 -6.19
N THR A 107 -19.58 5.67 -5.48
CA THR A 107 -18.21 6.12 -5.77
C THR A 107 -17.19 5.03 -5.50
N PHE A 108 -16.12 4.96 -6.29
CA PHE A 108 -15.03 4.03 -6.01
C PHE A 108 -14.33 4.35 -4.69
N LEU A 109 -14.29 5.60 -4.24
CA LEU A 109 -13.81 5.94 -2.90
C LEU A 109 -14.54 5.15 -1.82
N ASN A 110 -15.88 5.12 -1.88
CA ASN A 110 -16.68 4.37 -0.92
C ASN A 110 -16.47 2.85 -1.07
N LEU A 111 -16.47 2.33 -2.29
CA LEU A 111 -16.27 0.89 -2.53
C LEU A 111 -14.91 0.38 -2.01
N PHE A 112 -13.88 1.21 -2.09
CA PHE A 112 -12.55 0.89 -1.54
C PHE A 112 -12.41 1.19 -0.04
N GLY A 113 -13.49 1.66 0.62
CA GLY A 113 -13.52 1.93 2.04
C GLY A 113 -12.77 3.19 2.47
N LEU A 114 -12.59 4.13 1.56
CA LEU A 114 -11.91 5.42 1.80
C LEU A 114 -12.87 6.55 2.15
N ASP A 115 -14.18 6.36 1.97
CA ASP A 115 -15.27 7.28 2.24
C ASP A 115 -16.39 6.53 2.96
N ASN A 116 -16.29 6.44 4.28
CA ASN A 116 -17.27 5.77 5.14
C ASN A 116 -17.98 6.76 6.07
N PHE A 117 -17.38 7.90 6.32
CA PHE A 117 -17.84 8.91 7.27
C PHE A 117 -17.91 10.26 6.59
N ASN A 118 -18.91 11.03 6.96
CA ASN A 118 -18.96 12.44 6.53
C ASN A 118 -18.02 13.31 7.38
N GLN A 119 -17.87 14.56 6.98
CA GLN A 119 -16.99 15.54 7.67
C GLN A 119 -17.38 15.80 9.12
N SER A 120 -18.62 15.51 9.52
CA SER A 120 -19.07 15.59 10.92
C SER A 120 -18.74 14.34 11.74
N GLY A 121 -18.20 13.29 11.12
CA GLY A 121 -17.86 12.00 11.75
C GLY A 121 -19.02 11.01 11.87
N ALA A 122 -20.17 11.30 11.24
CA ALA A 122 -21.26 10.34 11.16
C ALA A 122 -20.98 9.29 10.06
N GLN A 123 -21.39 8.05 10.29
CA GLN A 123 -21.24 6.96 9.33
C GLN A 123 -22.22 7.16 8.15
N SER A 124 -21.79 7.98 7.21
CA SER A 124 -22.53 8.32 6.00
C SER A 124 -21.52 8.84 4.98
N PRO A 125 -21.28 8.13 3.88
CA PRO A 125 -20.41 8.61 2.81
C PRO A 125 -20.86 9.97 2.29
N ASP A 126 -19.89 10.85 1.99
CA ASP A 126 -20.13 12.21 1.47
C ASP A 126 -19.31 12.54 0.21
N GLU A 127 -18.79 11.51 -0.45
CA GLU A 127 -17.98 11.59 -1.68
C GLU A 127 -16.61 12.24 -1.47
N VAL A 128 -16.21 12.42 -0.20
CA VAL A 128 -14.91 12.94 0.19
C VAL A 128 -14.13 11.87 0.95
N ILE A 129 -12.84 11.75 0.67
CA ILE A 129 -11.98 10.81 1.41
C ILE A 129 -11.98 11.15 2.90
N ASP A 130 -12.01 10.12 3.75
CA ASP A 130 -11.99 10.24 5.23
C ASP A 130 -10.65 10.79 5.75
N PHE A 131 -10.29 12.03 5.40
CA PHE A 131 -9.00 12.62 5.75
C PHE A 131 -8.81 12.85 7.25
N ASN A 132 -9.87 12.84 8.04
CA ASN A 132 -9.82 12.89 9.50
C ASN A 132 -9.48 11.53 10.14
N ASN A 133 -9.47 10.46 9.38
CA ASN A 133 -9.11 9.13 9.83
C ASN A 133 -7.62 8.85 9.51
N PRO A 134 -6.72 8.84 10.52
CA PRO A 134 -5.29 8.64 10.29
C PRO A 134 -4.94 7.23 9.79
N ASN A 135 -5.87 6.26 9.86
CA ASN A 135 -5.71 4.94 9.27
C ASN A 135 -5.99 4.92 7.77
N ILE A 136 -6.64 5.96 7.23
CA ILE A 136 -6.93 6.12 5.81
C ILE A 136 -6.00 7.17 5.19
N VAL A 137 -5.88 8.34 5.83
CA VAL A 137 -5.03 9.42 5.32
C VAL A 137 -4.05 9.87 6.38
N ASN A 138 -2.76 9.77 6.09
CA ASN A 138 -1.70 10.34 6.91
C ASN A 138 -1.19 11.62 6.24
N LEU A 139 -1.79 12.75 6.58
CA LEU A 139 -1.46 14.07 6.02
C LEU A 139 -0.01 14.50 6.31
N VAL A 140 0.53 14.11 7.47
CA VAL A 140 1.91 14.44 7.84
C VAL A 140 2.91 13.67 6.98
N ALA A 141 2.69 12.39 6.78
CA ALA A 141 3.55 11.56 5.93
C ALA A 141 3.23 11.71 4.44
N GLY A 142 2.06 12.24 4.09
CA GLY A 142 1.58 12.33 2.72
C GLY A 142 1.25 10.96 2.12
N GLU A 143 0.49 10.15 2.85
CA GLU A 143 0.17 8.78 2.46
C GLU A 143 -1.33 8.52 2.53
N ILE A 144 -1.83 7.73 1.58
CA ILE A 144 -3.17 7.13 1.59
C ILE A 144 -3.01 5.64 1.85
N HIS A 145 -3.79 5.12 2.78
CA HIS A 145 -3.82 3.71 3.17
C HIS A 145 -5.17 3.11 2.80
N LEU A 146 -5.18 2.19 1.84
CA LEU A 146 -6.38 1.41 1.57
C LEU A 146 -6.54 0.32 2.63
N PRO A 147 -7.77 0.07 3.13
CA PRO A 147 -8.01 -0.91 4.20
C PRO A 147 -7.60 -2.34 3.83
N ALA A 148 -7.80 -2.74 2.57
CA ALA A 148 -7.41 -4.07 2.11
C ALA A 148 -5.90 -4.12 1.79
N LEU A 149 -5.20 -5.17 2.20
CA LEU A 149 -3.75 -5.35 1.91
C LEU A 149 -3.46 -5.49 0.42
N LEU A 150 -4.38 -6.07 -0.34
CA LEU A 150 -4.34 -6.17 -1.79
C LEU A 150 -5.62 -5.52 -2.36
N PRO A 151 -5.69 -4.19 -2.39
CA PRO A 151 -6.95 -3.48 -2.65
C PRO A 151 -7.50 -3.69 -4.06
N PHE A 152 -6.65 -4.05 -5.00
CA PHE A 152 -7.04 -4.24 -6.40
C PHE A 152 -7.15 -5.72 -6.81
N VAL A 153 -7.28 -6.60 -5.84
CA VAL A 153 -7.60 -8.03 -6.05
C VAL A 153 -8.90 -8.32 -5.34
N SER A 154 -9.83 -8.96 -6.04
CA SER A 154 -11.07 -9.41 -5.40
C SER A 154 -10.77 -10.36 -4.25
N SER A 155 -11.21 -10.03 -3.06
CA SER A 155 -11.07 -10.86 -1.87
C SER A 155 -11.88 -12.16 -1.97
N ASN A 156 -12.90 -12.19 -2.79
CA ASN A 156 -13.66 -13.40 -3.11
C ASN A 156 -12.80 -14.43 -3.86
N VAL A 157 -11.79 -13.97 -4.61
CA VAL A 157 -10.82 -14.85 -5.29
C VAL A 157 -9.82 -15.43 -4.29
N LEU A 158 -9.46 -14.67 -3.26
CA LEU A 158 -8.40 -15.06 -2.33
C LEU A 158 -8.88 -15.90 -1.15
N ASN A 159 -10.02 -15.59 -0.52
CA ASN A 159 -10.47 -16.28 0.70
C ASN A 159 -11.97 -16.15 1.02
N GLY A 160 -12.85 -15.91 0.04
CA GLY A 160 -14.27 -15.72 0.31
C GLY A 160 -14.56 -14.47 1.15
N GLY A 161 -13.89 -13.38 0.85
CA GLY A 161 -14.00 -12.13 1.60
C GLY A 161 -15.38 -11.46 1.51
N ASN A 162 -15.61 -10.53 2.41
CA ASN A 162 -16.88 -9.80 2.55
C ASN A 162 -16.92 -8.51 1.71
N GLU A 163 -16.26 -8.47 0.58
CA GLU A 163 -16.41 -7.31 -0.29
C GLU A 163 -17.80 -7.26 -0.94
N SER A 164 -18.24 -6.07 -1.33
CA SER A 164 -19.49 -5.93 -2.05
C SER A 164 -19.41 -6.66 -3.40
N SER A 165 -20.55 -7.17 -3.88
CA SER A 165 -20.62 -7.81 -5.20
C SER A 165 -20.16 -6.88 -6.31
N GLU A 166 -20.43 -5.60 -6.16
CA GLU A 166 -20.07 -4.52 -7.06
C GLU A 166 -18.54 -4.30 -7.14
N LEU A 167 -17.87 -4.20 -5.98
CA LEU A 167 -16.41 -4.11 -5.95
C LEU A 167 -15.77 -5.38 -6.50
N SER A 168 -16.32 -6.55 -6.17
CA SER A 168 -15.83 -7.83 -6.68
C SER A 168 -15.90 -7.91 -8.20
N GLU A 169 -17.00 -7.46 -8.81
CA GLU A 169 -17.17 -7.43 -10.26
C GLU A 169 -16.16 -6.47 -10.92
N PHE A 170 -16.03 -5.27 -10.39
CA PHE A 170 -15.04 -4.30 -10.85
C PHE A 170 -13.60 -4.85 -10.78
N LEU A 171 -13.22 -5.47 -9.67
CA LEU A 171 -11.87 -6.00 -9.47
C LEU A 171 -11.58 -7.26 -10.29
N GLN A 172 -12.58 -8.04 -10.66
CA GLN A 172 -12.39 -9.21 -11.54
C GLN A 172 -11.91 -8.81 -12.93
N GLN A 173 -12.23 -7.62 -13.38
CA GLN A 173 -11.76 -7.08 -14.66
C GLN A 173 -10.32 -6.55 -14.56
N GLY A 174 -9.86 -6.20 -13.36
CA GLY A 174 -8.55 -5.62 -13.10
C GLY A 174 -7.51 -6.64 -12.63
N LYS A 175 -6.58 -7.04 -13.49
CA LYS A 175 -5.46 -7.91 -13.13
C LYS A 175 -4.22 -7.11 -12.71
N MET A 176 -4.37 -6.10 -11.86
CA MET A 176 -3.32 -5.11 -11.58
C MET A 176 -2.01 -5.67 -11.03
N TYR A 177 -2.04 -6.86 -10.43
CA TYR A 177 -0.85 -7.49 -9.87
C TYR A 177 -0.27 -8.61 -10.73
N THR A 178 -0.80 -8.81 -11.93
CA THR A 178 -0.29 -9.81 -12.86
C THR A 178 0.55 -9.18 -13.95
N THR A 179 1.52 -9.93 -14.45
CA THR A 179 2.43 -9.50 -15.53
C THR A 179 1.75 -9.16 -16.84
N SER A 180 0.54 -9.68 -17.07
CA SER A 180 -0.20 -9.48 -18.31
C SER A 180 -0.84 -8.09 -18.46
N ASN A 181 -0.90 -7.28 -17.38
CA ASN A 181 -1.56 -5.97 -17.39
C ASN A 181 -0.60 -4.80 -17.25
N ARG A 182 0.71 -5.04 -17.32
CA ARG A 182 1.67 -3.96 -17.52
C ARG A 182 1.85 -3.72 -19.02
N THR A 183 0.95 -3.01 -19.61
CA THR A 183 1.30 -2.13 -20.72
C THR A 183 1.88 -0.87 -20.09
N GLU A 184 3.10 -0.58 -20.44
CA GLU A 184 3.92 0.56 -20.08
C GLU A 184 3.22 1.90 -20.25
#